data_e2a0d8be27d16dc7559db226f689c220
#
_entry.id   e2a0d8be27d16dc7559db226f689c220
#
_cell.length_a   1.000
_cell.length_b   1.000
_cell.length_c   1.000
_cell.angle_alpha   90.00
_cell.angle_beta   90.00
_cell.angle_gamma   90.00
#
_symmetry.space_group_name_H-M   'P 1'
#
loop_
_entity.id
_entity.type
_entity.pdbx_description
1 polymer ?
#
loop_
_entity_poly.entity_id
_entity_poly.type
_entity_poly.pdbx_seq_one_letter_code
_entity_poly.pdbx_strand_id
1 'polypeptide(L)'
;VDDQMQNMVNKTSSYFVEWIPNNFKSSICDIPPAGLKMSSVFVGNSTAIQEAWRRVVDQFTLMFRRKAFLHWYTGEGMDEMEFTEAESNLKDLISEYQQYQDATVDDEDNGGLQDGEEEYYD
;
A
#
# COMPACT_ATOMS: atom_id res chain seq x y z
N VAL A 1 -18.24 -6.23 19.10
CA VAL A 1 -17.09 -5.76 18.32
C VAL A 1 -17.58 -5.11 17.02
N ASP A 2 -18.41 -5.78 16.25
CA ASP A 2 -18.86 -5.30 14.93
C ASP A 2 -19.60 -3.97 15.01
N ASP A 3 -20.47 -3.77 16.01
CA ASP A 3 -21.17 -2.51 16.21
C ASP A 3 -20.22 -1.33 16.45
N GLN A 4 -19.15 -1.57 17.20
CA GLN A 4 -18.14 -0.53 17.48
C GLN A 4 -17.30 -0.21 16.23
N MET A 5 -16.97 -1.23 15.45
CA MET A 5 -16.27 -1.04 14.18
C MET A 5 -17.13 -0.28 13.18
N GLN A 6 -18.42 -0.63 13.07
CA GLN A 6 -19.36 0.08 12.21
C GLN A 6 -19.54 1.55 12.64
N ASN A 7 -19.65 1.81 13.93
CA ASN A 7 -19.73 3.16 14.45
C ASN A 7 -18.48 3.98 14.14
N MET A 8 -17.30 3.38 14.25
CA MET A 8 -16.04 4.03 13.90
C MET A 8 -15.98 4.39 12.40
N VAL A 9 -16.36 3.45 11.53
CA VAL A 9 -16.39 3.68 10.06
C VAL A 9 -17.39 4.80 9.73
N ASN A 10 -18.57 4.81 10.33
CA ASN A 10 -19.59 5.82 10.07
C ASN A 10 -19.19 7.22 10.54
N LYS A 11 -18.50 7.32 11.69
CA LYS A 11 -18.05 8.61 12.26
C LYS A 11 -16.84 9.19 11.52
N THR A 12 -16.00 8.35 10.94
CA THR A 12 -14.74 8.73 10.30
C THR A 12 -14.69 8.23 8.86
N SER A 13 -15.80 8.32 8.15
CA SER A 13 -15.93 7.81 6.77
C SER A 13 -14.89 8.37 5.79
N SER A 14 -14.41 9.60 6.02
CA SER A 14 -13.37 10.23 5.19
C SER A 14 -11.98 9.57 5.30
N TYR A 15 -11.75 8.76 6.32
CA TYR A 15 -10.49 8.02 6.49
C TYR A 15 -10.51 6.62 5.86
N PHE A 16 -11.69 6.16 5.42
CA PHE A 16 -11.85 4.87 4.75
C PHE A 16 -12.04 5.06 3.25
N VAL A 17 -11.57 4.09 2.49
CA VAL A 17 -11.66 4.11 1.02
C VAL A 17 -13.11 3.99 0.58
N GLU A 18 -13.61 4.95 -0.19
CA GLU A 18 -15.01 5.02 -0.63
C GLU A 18 -15.41 3.89 -1.58
N TRP A 19 -14.50 3.49 -2.45
CA TRP A 19 -14.74 2.49 -3.50
C TRP A 19 -14.61 1.04 -3.02
N ILE A 20 -14.21 0.80 -1.75
CA ILE A 20 -14.20 -0.53 -1.14
C ILE A 20 -15.34 -0.62 -0.12
N PRO A 21 -16.45 -1.33 -0.42
CA PRO A 21 -17.47 -1.62 0.59
C PRO A 21 -16.93 -2.64 1.59
N ASN A 22 -17.34 -2.52 2.86
CA ASN A 22 -16.93 -3.43 3.93
C ASN A 22 -15.42 -3.61 4.02
N ASN A 23 -14.70 -2.49 4.12
CA ASN A 23 -13.23 -2.43 4.11
C ASN A 23 -12.58 -2.93 5.41
N PHE A 24 -13.33 -3.54 6.32
CA PHE A 24 -12.80 -4.25 7.47
C PHE A 24 -13.47 -5.62 7.65
N LYS A 25 -12.75 -6.54 8.25
CA LYS A 25 -13.23 -7.86 8.65
C LYS A 25 -12.82 -8.09 10.09
N SER A 26 -13.75 -8.60 10.91
CA SER A 26 -13.46 -9.00 12.28
C SER A 26 -13.74 -10.47 12.50
N SER A 27 -12.98 -11.11 13.38
CA SER A 27 -13.19 -12.48 13.80
C SER A 27 -12.93 -12.60 15.30
N ILE A 28 -13.63 -13.54 15.94
CA ILE A 28 -13.50 -13.81 17.36
C ILE A 28 -13.19 -15.30 17.52
N CYS A 29 -12.22 -15.60 18.38
CA CYS A 29 -11.87 -16.95 18.78
C CYS A 29 -11.96 -17.04 20.31
N ASP A 30 -12.64 -18.07 20.83
CA ASP A 30 -12.83 -18.27 22.26
C ASP A 30 -11.60 -18.85 22.97
N ILE A 31 -10.65 -19.39 22.19
CA ILE A 31 -9.44 -20.00 22.72
C ILE A 31 -8.31 -18.96 22.71
N PRO A 32 -7.82 -18.53 23.89
CA PRO A 32 -6.70 -17.58 23.97
C PRO A 32 -5.37 -18.26 23.61
N PRO A 33 -4.34 -17.46 23.24
CA PRO A 33 -2.99 -17.98 23.09
C PRO A 33 -2.42 -18.52 24.40
N ALA A 34 -1.48 -19.44 24.31
CA ALA A 34 -0.82 -20.02 25.48
C ALA A 34 -0.19 -18.92 26.36
N GLY A 35 -0.50 -18.96 27.67
CA GLY A 35 0.02 -18.03 28.65
C GLY A 35 -0.68 -16.66 28.74
N LEU A 36 -1.70 -16.42 27.92
CA LEU A 36 -2.47 -15.18 27.92
C LEU A 36 -3.94 -15.42 28.24
N LYS A 37 -4.58 -14.49 28.93
CA LYS A 37 -6.02 -14.53 29.19
C LYS A 37 -6.82 -14.04 27.98
N MET A 38 -6.30 -13.05 27.28
CA MET A 38 -6.89 -12.43 26.10
C MET A 38 -5.77 -11.90 25.19
N SER A 39 -6.04 -11.85 23.92
CA SER A 39 -5.20 -11.16 22.96
C SER A 39 -6.05 -10.49 21.90
N SER A 40 -5.51 -9.46 21.28
CA SER A 40 -6.14 -8.78 20.17
C SER A 40 -5.06 -8.45 19.14
N VAL A 41 -5.37 -8.68 17.87
CA VAL A 41 -4.48 -8.38 16.74
C VAL A 41 -5.24 -7.50 15.76
N PHE A 42 -4.63 -6.44 15.32
CA PHE A 42 -5.10 -5.61 14.22
C PHE A 42 -4.10 -5.68 13.06
N VAL A 43 -4.61 -5.97 11.87
CA VAL A 43 -3.84 -5.95 10.63
C VAL A 43 -4.49 -4.94 9.70
N GLY A 44 -3.77 -3.90 9.36
CA GLY A 44 -4.28 -2.82 8.54
C GLY A 44 -3.34 -2.47 7.39
N ASN A 45 -3.89 -2.30 6.19
CA ASN A 45 -3.20 -1.70 5.06
C ASN A 45 -3.71 -0.27 4.91
N SER A 46 -2.81 0.70 5.00
CA SER A 46 -3.13 2.12 4.86
C SER A 46 -2.17 2.75 3.86
N THR A 47 -2.69 3.64 3.03
CA THR A 47 -1.86 4.43 2.11
C THR A 47 -0.85 5.32 2.83
N ALA A 48 -1.06 5.61 4.11
CA ALA A 48 -0.11 6.35 4.95
C ALA A 48 1.24 5.64 5.11
N ILE A 49 1.32 4.34 4.86
CA ILE A 49 2.60 3.59 4.91
C ILE A 49 3.62 4.14 3.91
N GLN A 50 3.18 4.77 2.83
CA GLN A 50 4.06 5.39 1.85
C GLN A 50 5.00 6.44 2.45
N GLU A 51 4.61 7.12 3.54
CA GLU A 51 5.46 8.11 4.21
C GLU A 51 6.71 7.45 4.82
N ALA A 52 6.56 6.27 5.39
CA ALA A 52 7.69 5.50 5.90
C ALA A 52 8.63 5.08 4.77
N TRP A 53 8.09 4.62 3.66
CA TRP A 53 8.87 4.25 2.48
C TRP A 53 9.58 5.45 1.86
N ARG A 54 8.93 6.59 1.74
CA ARG A 54 9.55 7.84 1.24
C ARG A 54 10.75 8.23 2.08
N ARG A 55 10.61 8.21 3.40
CA ARG A 55 11.73 8.52 4.32
C ARG A 55 12.93 7.60 4.10
N VAL A 56 12.68 6.31 3.93
CA VAL A 56 13.75 5.34 3.67
C VAL A 56 14.41 5.60 2.31
N VAL A 57 13.61 5.82 1.27
CA VAL A 57 14.13 6.11 -0.08
C VAL A 57 14.99 7.37 -0.09
N ASP A 58 14.56 8.43 0.57
CA ASP A 58 15.31 9.69 0.61
C ASP A 58 16.69 9.50 1.25
N GLN A 59 16.73 8.80 2.38
CA GLN A 59 17.99 8.48 3.07
C GLN A 59 18.88 7.55 2.22
N PHE A 60 18.29 6.54 1.61
CA PHE A 60 18.99 5.62 0.72
C PHE A 60 19.60 6.35 -0.47
N THR A 61 18.82 7.18 -1.17
CA THR A 61 19.28 7.93 -2.35
C THR A 61 20.43 8.86 -2.02
N LEU A 62 20.39 9.52 -0.85
CA LEU A 62 21.50 10.40 -0.41
C LEU A 62 22.82 9.62 -0.21
N MET A 63 22.74 8.43 0.37
CA MET A 63 23.90 7.56 0.57
C MET A 63 24.38 6.92 -0.73
N PHE A 64 23.45 6.38 -1.50
CA PHE A 64 23.74 5.67 -2.74
C PHE A 64 24.33 6.58 -3.83
N ARG A 65 23.83 7.79 -3.98
CA ARG A 65 24.40 8.79 -4.90
C ARG A 65 25.89 9.05 -4.64
N ARG A 66 26.29 9.00 -3.38
CA ARG A 66 27.69 9.18 -2.95
C ARG A 66 28.46 7.86 -2.88
N LYS A 67 27.82 6.74 -3.22
CA LYS A 67 28.37 5.39 -3.09
C LYS A 67 28.90 5.08 -1.69
N ALA A 68 28.25 5.67 -0.67
CA ALA A 68 28.64 5.51 0.72
C ALA A 68 28.49 4.05 1.14
N PHE A 69 29.55 3.48 1.69
CA PHE A 69 29.62 2.09 2.17
C PHE A 69 29.36 1.00 1.13
N LEU A 70 29.20 1.36 -0.14
CA LEU A 70 28.89 0.42 -1.21
C LEU A 70 29.96 -0.64 -1.38
N HIS A 71 31.24 -0.30 -1.17
CA HIS A 71 32.38 -1.20 -1.32
C HIS A 71 32.31 -2.43 -0.41
N TRP A 72 31.67 -2.34 0.74
CA TRP A 72 31.47 -3.49 1.62
C TRP A 72 30.54 -4.54 1.00
N TYR A 73 29.55 -4.11 0.27
CA TYR A 73 28.60 -4.98 -0.42
C TYR A 73 29.15 -5.56 -1.71
N THR A 74 29.79 -4.71 -2.53
CA THR A 74 30.43 -5.17 -3.77
C THR A 74 31.60 -6.09 -3.50
N GLY A 75 32.36 -5.89 -2.40
CA GLY A 75 33.40 -6.78 -1.95
C GLY A 75 32.90 -8.19 -1.59
N GLU A 76 31.66 -8.34 -1.18
CA GLU A 76 30.99 -9.61 -0.88
C GLU A 76 30.24 -10.20 -2.09
N GLY A 77 30.39 -9.63 -3.28
CA GLY A 77 29.84 -10.16 -4.52
C GLY A 77 28.51 -9.56 -4.96
N MET A 78 27.98 -8.52 -4.29
CA MET A 78 26.80 -7.81 -4.77
C MET A 78 27.15 -6.88 -5.92
N ASP A 79 26.25 -6.79 -6.90
CA ASP A 79 26.34 -5.83 -8.00
C ASP A 79 25.68 -4.50 -7.60
N GLU A 80 26.23 -3.40 -8.09
CA GLU A 80 25.62 -2.06 -7.93
C GLU A 80 24.23 -1.99 -8.55
N MET A 81 23.95 -2.78 -9.58
CA MET A 81 22.63 -2.88 -10.22
C MET A 81 21.54 -3.32 -9.25
N GLU A 82 21.85 -4.17 -8.27
CA GLU A 82 20.91 -4.63 -7.24
C GLU A 82 20.39 -3.46 -6.39
N PHE A 83 21.24 -2.49 -6.10
CA PHE A 83 20.84 -1.26 -5.39
C PHE A 83 19.96 -0.36 -6.23
N THR A 84 20.27 -0.22 -7.51
CA THR A 84 19.46 0.56 -8.46
C THR A 84 18.07 -0.04 -8.64
N GLU A 85 17.99 -1.37 -8.78
CA GLU A 85 16.74 -2.10 -8.91
C GLU A 85 15.89 -1.98 -7.64
N ALA A 86 16.48 -2.15 -6.47
CA ALA A 86 15.78 -2.00 -5.19
C ALA A 86 15.22 -0.58 -5.01
N GLU A 87 15.99 0.46 -5.38
CA GLU A 87 15.52 1.84 -5.34
C GLU A 87 14.32 2.06 -6.27
N SER A 88 14.40 1.55 -7.49
CA SER A 88 13.31 1.64 -8.48
C SER A 88 12.05 0.95 -7.98
N ASN A 89 12.15 -0.29 -7.54
CA ASN A 89 11.03 -1.06 -7.03
C ASN A 89 10.32 -0.38 -5.85
N LEU A 90 11.08 0.23 -4.96
CA LEU A 90 10.48 0.94 -3.83
C LEU A 90 9.81 2.26 -4.24
N LYS A 91 10.37 2.96 -5.22
CA LYS A 91 9.73 4.16 -5.80
C LYS A 91 8.43 3.82 -6.53
N ASP A 92 8.40 2.70 -7.25
CA ASP A 92 7.20 2.20 -7.92
C ASP A 92 6.11 1.87 -6.90
N LEU A 93 6.47 1.19 -5.81
CA LEU A 93 5.55 0.89 -4.71
C LEU A 93 4.94 2.16 -4.08
N ILE A 94 5.76 3.18 -3.84
CA ILE A 94 5.29 4.48 -3.32
C ILE A 94 4.31 5.13 -4.31
N SER A 95 4.60 5.07 -5.60
CA SER A 95 3.74 5.61 -6.66
C SER A 95 2.40 4.89 -6.72
N GLU A 96 2.38 3.57 -6.57
CA GLU A 96 1.14 2.78 -6.51
C GLU A 96 0.29 3.16 -5.29
N TYR A 97 0.88 3.30 -4.10
CA TYR A 97 0.15 3.77 -2.92
C TYR A 97 -0.42 5.17 -3.11
N GLN A 98 0.31 6.06 -3.77
CA GLN A 98 -0.18 7.40 -4.09
C GLN A 98 -1.37 7.36 -5.05
N GLN A 99 -1.29 6.52 -6.07
CA GLN A 99 -2.38 6.33 -7.03
C GLN A 99 -3.66 5.86 -6.33
N TYR A 100 -3.58 4.88 -5.45
CA TYR A 100 -4.74 4.38 -4.70
C TYR A 100 -5.25 5.39 -3.66
N GLN A 101 -4.39 6.24 -3.12
CA GLN A 101 -4.82 7.33 -2.23
C GLN A 101 -5.64 8.38 -2.98
N ASP A 102 -5.28 8.68 -4.21
CA ASP A 102 -5.92 9.71 -5.04
C ASP A 102 -7.14 9.17 -5.82
N ALA A 103 -7.32 7.85 -5.88
CA ALA A 103 -8.43 7.20 -6.58
C ALA A 103 -9.78 7.56 -5.92
N THR A 104 -10.75 7.91 -6.77
CA THR A 104 -12.13 8.22 -6.39
C THR A 104 -13.11 7.31 -7.13
N VAL A 105 -14.34 7.23 -6.65
CA VAL A 105 -15.41 6.40 -7.27
C VAL A 105 -15.65 6.78 -8.74
N ASP A 106 -15.48 8.06 -9.07
CA ASP A 106 -15.70 8.58 -10.43
C ASP A 106 -14.66 8.11 -11.44
N ASP A 107 -13.46 7.74 -10.97
CA ASP A 107 -12.38 7.25 -11.84
C ASP A 107 -12.57 5.79 -12.27
N GLU A 108 -13.31 4.99 -11.49
CA GLU A 108 -13.58 3.59 -11.83
C GLU A 108 -14.70 3.42 -12.88
N ASP A 109 -15.67 4.35 -12.92
CA ASP A 109 -16.83 4.25 -13.84
C ASP A 109 -16.47 4.68 -15.27
N ASN A 110 -15.38 5.44 -15.48
CA ASN A 110 -14.91 5.87 -16.80
C ASN A 110 -13.97 4.87 -17.51
N GLY A 111 -13.53 3.82 -16.84
CA GLY A 111 -12.66 2.80 -17.43
C GLY A 111 -13.36 1.69 -18.22
N GLY A 112 -14.70 1.66 -18.23
CA GLY A 112 -15.47 0.51 -18.69
C GLY A 112 -16.30 0.64 -19.99
N LEU A 113 -16.29 1.78 -20.67
CA LEU A 113 -17.11 1.98 -21.88
C LEU A 113 -16.32 2.60 -23.01
N GLN A 114 -15.44 1.81 -23.65
CA GLN A 114 -15.09 1.96 -25.05
C GLN A 114 -15.48 0.67 -25.77
N ASP A 115 -16.79 0.44 -25.88
CA ASP A 115 -17.31 -0.46 -26.91
C ASP A 115 -17.38 0.33 -28.21
N GLY A 116 -16.67 -0.17 -29.22
CA GLY A 116 -16.59 0.39 -30.53
C GLY A 116 -17.95 0.37 -31.25
N GLU A 117 -18.38 1.51 -31.72
CA GLU A 117 -19.36 1.61 -32.79
C GLU A 117 -18.67 1.20 -34.09
N GLU A 118 -18.91 -0.03 -34.53
CA GLU A 118 -18.68 -0.44 -35.91
C GLU A 118 -19.77 0.21 -36.77
N GLU A 119 -19.42 1.26 -37.49
CA GLU A 119 -20.22 1.77 -38.62
C GLU A 119 -20.23 0.74 -39.76
N TYR A 120 -21.37 0.10 -39.95
CA TYR A 120 -21.68 -0.59 -41.21
C TYR A 120 -22.15 0.46 -42.21
N TYR A 121 -21.37 0.64 -43.30
CA TYR A 121 -21.84 1.29 -44.52
C TYR A 121 -22.38 0.22 -45.49
N ASP A 122 -23.62 0.43 -45.92
CA ASP A 122 -24.24 -0.20 -47.11
C ASP A 122 -23.63 0.34 -48.43
#